data_425bbaa70750d39356f1f9eaec6e83b9
#
_entry.id   425bbaa70750d39356f1f9eaec6e83b9
#
_cell.length_a   1.000
_cell.length_b   1.000
_cell.length_c   1.000
_cell.angle_alpha   90.00
_cell.angle_beta   90.00
_cell.angle_gamma   90.00
#
_symmetry.space_group_name_H-M   'P 1'
#
loop_
_entity.id
_entity.type
_entity.pdbx_description
1 polymer ?
#
loop_
_entity_poly.entity_id
_entity_poly.type
_entity_poly.pdbx_seq_one_letter_code
_entity_poly.pdbx_strand_id
1 'polypeptide(L)'
;MFGISRLGSVGIRAAADLGPETQGHSVCLAPAVTTYVLDMITNDTLRVTDSRTGRSYELPIVDCAIRATDLRQFKTSDDDFGLLSYDPAFQNTASCRSAITFIDGEKGILRYRGYPIEELASRSSFLDVAFLLLRGEIPDKKESAAWARKVTNHTYVHENVKKFIDGFHHDAHPMGILVSTLAALSTFYPEAKAVHDRACQDEQVVRLIAKMPTLAAFAYRHAQGFPYNYPDDDLSYAGNFLNMMRKMTELKYDPDPVLEHALDVLFILHADHEQNCSASAMRGVASSGSDPYSAAAAAAAALYGPLHGGANEQVLKMLREIGSVANVPGYIARVKTGELRLIGFGHRVYRNYDPRATVIKEVADQVFEVTGRNPLLDIALELERIALADDYFISHKLYPNVDFYSGIIYQAIGFPVAMFPVLFAIGRMPGWLAQWQEGSVDPEQKISRPRQIYVGEGLRHLNGEGA
;
A
#
# COMPACT_ATOMS: atom_id res chain seq x y z
N MET A 1 -46.10 13.74 29.54
CA MET A 1 -47.51 13.94 29.12
C MET A 1 -47.53 13.82 27.59
N PHE A 2 -48.19 12.77 27.15
CA PHE A 2 -48.94 12.58 25.89
C PHE A 2 -48.19 12.87 24.56
N GLY A 3 -48.26 12.03 23.52
CA GLY A 3 -49.05 10.83 23.29
C GLY A 3 -48.69 10.28 21.90
N ILE A 4 -48.93 8.98 21.79
CA ILE A 4 -48.78 8.12 20.62
C ILE A 4 -49.98 8.29 19.70
N SER A 5 -49.82 8.25 18.38
CA SER A 5 -50.81 7.64 17.45
C SER A 5 -50.18 7.46 16.06
N ARG A 6 -50.05 6.36 15.62
CA ARG A 6 -50.56 5.28 14.76
C ARG A 6 -51.13 5.70 13.40
N LEU A 7 -50.55 5.07 12.34
CA LEU A 7 -51.16 4.42 11.17
C LEU A 7 -51.81 5.26 10.07
N GLY A 8 -51.38 4.94 8.83
CA GLY A 8 -52.12 5.20 7.59
C GLY A 8 -51.40 4.67 6.36
N SER A 9 -51.65 3.44 5.98
CA SER A 9 -51.35 2.83 4.69
C SER A 9 -52.41 3.26 3.63
N VAL A 10 -51.97 3.73 2.45
CA VAL A 10 -52.77 3.80 1.20
C VAL A 10 -51.75 3.86 0.08
N GLY A 11 -51.58 2.92 -0.87
CA GLY A 11 -52.60 2.50 -1.82
C GLY A 11 -52.12 2.96 -3.18
N ILE A 12 -51.60 2.04 -3.99
CA ILE A 12 -51.17 2.17 -5.41
C ILE A 12 -52.38 2.59 -6.26
N ARG A 13 -52.21 3.58 -7.13
CA ARG A 13 -52.91 3.63 -8.43
C ARG A 13 -52.04 4.30 -9.49
N ALA A 14 -51.86 3.58 -10.58
CA ALA A 14 -51.32 4.05 -11.84
C ALA A 14 -52.35 4.89 -12.59
N ALA A 15 -51.93 5.94 -13.29
CA ALA A 15 -52.60 6.50 -14.43
C ALA A 15 -51.57 7.10 -15.39
N ALA A 16 -51.75 6.71 -16.64
CA ALA A 16 -50.93 7.09 -17.79
C ALA A 16 -51.35 8.43 -18.41
N ASP A 17 -50.47 8.94 -19.29
CA ASP A 17 -50.65 9.91 -20.40
C ASP A 17 -50.65 11.39 -20.11
N LEU A 18 -49.66 12.05 -20.67
CA LEU A 18 -49.60 13.03 -21.74
C LEU A 18 -48.25 13.79 -21.74
N GLY A 19 -47.51 13.69 -22.87
CA GLY A 19 -46.36 14.56 -23.14
C GLY A 19 -46.81 15.91 -23.80
N PRO A 20 -45.92 16.72 -24.44
CA PRO A 20 -44.46 16.79 -24.40
C PRO A 20 -43.90 18.20 -24.10
N GLU A 21 -42.53 18.28 -24.08
CA GLU A 21 -41.67 19.49 -24.24
C GLU A 21 -41.48 20.43 -23.05
N THR A 22 -40.28 20.37 -22.45
CA THR A 22 -39.30 21.49 -22.41
C THR A 22 -37.95 21.03 -21.82
N GLN A 23 -36.91 21.30 -22.60
CA GLN A 23 -35.47 21.59 -22.27
C GLN A 23 -34.82 21.08 -20.98
N GLY A 24 -33.93 20.16 -21.18
CA GLY A 24 -32.54 19.98 -20.72
C GLY A 24 -32.08 20.54 -19.38
N HIS A 25 -32.07 19.68 -18.38
CA HIS A 25 -30.98 19.64 -17.41
C HIS A 25 -30.57 18.17 -17.25
N SER A 26 -29.36 17.86 -17.76
CA SER A 26 -28.72 16.56 -17.58
C SER A 26 -28.37 16.39 -16.10
N VAL A 27 -29.21 15.65 -15.38
CA VAL A 27 -28.86 15.15 -14.04
C VAL A 27 -27.98 13.93 -14.26
N CYS A 28 -26.71 14.10 -14.00
CA CYS A 28 -25.76 13.00 -13.92
C CYS A 28 -26.18 12.08 -12.77
N LEU A 29 -26.86 10.99 -13.09
CA LEU A 29 -27.12 9.91 -12.14
C LEU A 29 -25.77 9.23 -11.85
N ALA A 30 -25.28 9.42 -10.64
CA ALA A 30 -24.18 8.62 -10.13
C ALA A 30 -24.58 7.12 -10.20
N PRO A 31 -23.66 6.22 -10.62
CA PRO A 31 -23.94 4.81 -10.59
C PRO A 31 -24.24 4.37 -9.16
N ALA A 32 -25.40 3.76 -8.97
CA ALA A 32 -25.76 3.12 -7.71
C ALA A 32 -24.68 2.10 -7.37
N VAL A 33 -24.01 2.30 -6.24
CA VAL A 33 -23.16 1.27 -5.62
C VAL A 33 -24.10 0.15 -5.25
N THR A 34 -24.16 -0.88 -6.09
CA THR A 34 -24.87 -2.13 -5.80
C THR A 34 -24.11 -2.80 -4.67
N THR A 35 -24.60 -2.64 -3.47
CA THR A 35 -24.15 -3.38 -2.30
C THR A 35 -24.55 -4.83 -2.53
N TYR A 36 -23.63 -5.64 -3.02
CA TYR A 36 -23.78 -7.09 -2.96
C TYR A 36 -23.63 -7.53 -1.51
N VAL A 37 -24.70 -7.47 -0.74
CA VAL A 37 -24.86 -8.28 0.44
C VAL A 37 -25.22 -9.68 -0.08
N LEU A 38 -24.22 -10.46 -0.44
CA LEU A 38 -24.36 -11.90 -0.53
C LEU A 38 -24.48 -12.40 0.91
N ASP A 39 -25.72 -12.49 1.42
CA ASP A 39 -26.06 -13.35 2.54
C ASP A 39 -25.83 -14.82 2.08
N MET A 40 -24.60 -15.24 2.03
CA MET A 40 -24.24 -16.64 2.13
C MET A 40 -24.45 -17.02 3.59
N ILE A 41 -25.68 -17.32 3.96
CA ILE A 41 -25.98 -18.04 5.21
C ILE A 41 -25.41 -19.45 5.03
N THR A 42 -24.10 -19.60 5.23
CA THR A 42 -23.55 -20.91 5.49
C THR A 42 -23.93 -21.23 6.93
N ASN A 43 -24.65 -22.34 7.14
CA ASN A 43 -24.92 -22.88 8.48
C ASN A 43 -23.65 -23.49 9.10
N ASP A 44 -22.46 -23.08 8.62
CA ASP A 44 -21.19 -23.62 9.09
C ASP A 44 -20.86 -23.00 10.45
N THR A 45 -20.59 -23.87 11.41
CA THR A 45 -20.23 -23.48 12.77
C THR A 45 -19.01 -24.24 13.26
N LEU A 46 -18.20 -23.57 14.07
CA LEU A 46 -17.15 -24.20 14.85
C LEU A 46 -17.70 -24.46 16.27
N ARG A 47 -17.79 -25.74 16.66
CA ARG A 47 -18.15 -26.12 18.02
C ARG A 47 -16.89 -26.19 18.89
N VAL A 48 -16.87 -25.41 19.98
CA VAL A 48 -15.75 -25.36 20.93
C VAL A 48 -16.27 -25.67 22.35
N THR A 49 -15.59 -26.58 23.06
CA THR A 49 -15.87 -26.87 24.45
C THR A 49 -14.81 -26.25 25.33
N ASP A 50 -15.22 -25.36 26.24
CA ASP A 50 -14.33 -24.76 27.23
C ASP A 50 -14.09 -25.74 28.38
N SER A 51 -12.90 -26.31 28.44
CA SER A 51 -12.52 -27.30 29.48
C SER A 51 -12.52 -26.70 30.91
N ARG A 52 -12.45 -25.39 31.08
CA ARG A 52 -12.52 -24.73 32.39
C ARG A 52 -13.89 -24.79 33.01
N THR A 53 -14.95 -24.84 32.18
CA THR A 53 -16.36 -24.83 32.61
C THR A 53 -17.15 -26.07 32.16
N GLY A 54 -16.63 -26.84 31.21
CA GLY A 54 -17.34 -27.94 30.55
C GLY A 54 -18.44 -27.49 29.56
N ARG A 55 -18.62 -26.18 29.35
CA ARG A 55 -19.65 -25.63 28.45
C ARG A 55 -19.19 -25.71 26.99
N SER A 56 -20.12 -25.99 26.09
CA SER A 56 -19.91 -25.99 24.64
C SER A 56 -20.59 -24.79 24.01
N TYR A 57 -19.92 -24.18 23.02
CA TYR A 57 -20.37 -22.99 22.30
C TYR A 57 -20.27 -23.27 20.78
N GLU A 58 -21.13 -22.60 20.01
CA GLU A 58 -21.09 -22.62 18.56
C GLU A 58 -20.72 -21.22 18.05
N LEU A 59 -19.67 -21.16 17.25
CA LEU A 59 -19.16 -19.92 16.61
C LEU A 59 -19.51 -19.97 15.14
N PRO A 60 -20.26 -18.99 14.60
CA PRO A 60 -20.51 -18.93 13.15
C PRO A 60 -19.21 -18.77 12.35
N ILE A 61 -19.11 -19.50 11.26
CA ILE A 61 -18.04 -19.34 10.27
C ILE A 61 -18.61 -18.52 9.11
N VAL A 62 -18.01 -17.36 8.85
CA VAL A 62 -18.37 -16.47 7.75
C VAL A 62 -17.10 -16.10 7.00
N ASP A 63 -17.09 -16.24 5.67
CA ASP A 63 -15.92 -15.97 4.83
C ASP A 63 -14.66 -16.73 5.31
N CYS A 64 -14.80 -17.98 5.70
CA CYS A 64 -13.75 -18.82 6.28
C CYS A 64 -13.12 -18.23 7.56
N ALA A 65 -13.82 -17.36 8.26
CA ALA A 65 -13.36 -16.70 9.49
C ALA A 65 -14.39 -16.80 10.61
N ILE A 66 -13.94 -16.68 11.86
CA ILE A 66 -14.76 -16.46 13.05
C ILE A 66 -14.57 -15.03 13.57
N ARG A 67 -15.60 -14.42 14.11
CA ARG A 67 -15.47 -13.10 14.75
C ARG A 67 -14.73 -13.23 16.06
N ALA A 68 -13.61 -12.50 16.23
CA ALA A 68 -12.84 -12.52 17.47
C ALA A 68 -13.67 -12.09 18.71
N THR A 69 -14.71 -11.25 18.51
CA THR A 69 -15.63 -10.85 19.58
C THR A 69 -16.47 -11.99 20.13
N ASP A 70 -16.69 -13.07 19.36
CA ASP A 70 -17.47 -14.22 19.80
C ASP A 70 -16.73 -15.06 20.86
N LEU A 71 -15.39 -14.88 20.95
CA LEU A 71 -14.59 -15.47 22.03
C LEU A 71 -14.94 -14.90 23.43
N ARG A 72 -15.61 -13.75 23.50
CA ARG A 72 -16.03 -13.14 24.77
C ARG A 72 -17.08 -13.96 25.53
N GLN A 73 -17.80 -14.86 24.86
CA GLN A 73 -18.76 -15.74 25.52
C GLN A 73 -18.12 -16.82 26.40
N PHE A 74 -16.81 -17.12 26.19
CA PHE A 74 -16.07 -18.09 26.98
C PHE A 74 -15.63 -17.48 28.31
N LYS A 75 -16.50 -17.60 29.32
CA LYS A 75 -16.33 -17.04 30.66
C LYS A 75 -16.31 -18.13 31.70
N THR A 76 -15.49 -17.93 32.74
CA THR A 76 -15.44 -18.78 33.94
C THR A 76 -16.36 -18.28 35.04
N SER A 77 -16.66 -16.96 35.08
CA SER A 77 -17.60 -16.31 36.00
C SER A 77 -18.30 -15.14 35.29
N ASP A 78 -19.31 -14.55 35.92
CA ASP A 78 -20.04 -13.40 35.38
C ASP A 78 -19.15 -12.14 35.29
N ASP A 79 -18.18 -12.00 36.18
CA ASP A 79 -17.20 -10.90 36.17
C ASP A 79 -16.06 -11.09 35.19
N ASP A 80 -15.95 -12.29 34.58
CA ASP A 80 -14.91 -12.57 33.58
C ASP A 80 -15.21 -11.83 32.26
N PHE A 81 -14.20 -11.16 31.72
CA PHE A 81 -14.31 -10.50 30.41
C PHE A 81 -14.55 -11.50 29.26
N GLY A 82 -14.10 -12.74 29.41
CA GLY A 82 -14.06 -13.77 28.38
C GLY A 82 -12.69 -13.86 27.68
N LEU A 83 -12.57 -14.81 26.76
CA LEU A 83 -11.31 -15.04 26.07
C LEU A 83 -10.97 -13.91 25.08
N LEU A 84 -9.68 -13.67 24.94
CA LEU A 84 -9.07 -12.85 23.89
C LEU A 84 -8.35 -13.76 22.90
N SER A 85 -8.32 -13.37 21.62
CA SER A 85 -7.34 -13.90 20.68
C SER A 85 -5.98 -13.22 20.93
N TYR A 86 -4.89 -13.99 20.86
CA TYR A 86 -3.53 -13.47 20.97
C TYR A 86 -2.76 -13.73 19.67
N ASP A 87 -2.61 -12.70 18.86
CA ASP A 87 -1.89 -12.72 17.58
C ASP A 87 -1.14 -11.39 17.39
N PRO A 88 0.05 -11.24 18.01
CA PRO A 88 0.77 -9.97 18.08
C PRO A 88 1.25 -9.45 16.72
N ALA A 89 1.32 -10.30 15.71
CA ALA A 89 1.80 -9.95 14.37
C ALA A 89 0.73 -10.07 13.29
N PHE A 90 -0.54 -10.28 13.67
CA PHE A 90 -1.67 -10.49 12.75
C PHE A 90 -1.40 -11.59 11.72
N GLN A 91 -0.78 -12.69 12.13
CA GLN A 91 -0.38 -13.79 11.21
C GLN A 91 -1.58 -14.60 10.73
N ASN A 92 -2.64 -14.66 11.54
CA ASN A 92 -3.87 -15.39 11.25
C ASN A 92 -5.11 -14.57 11.65
N THR A 93 -5.02 -13.22 11.48
CA THR A 93 -6.11 -12.30 11.87
C THR A 93 -6.43 -11.39 10.70
N ALA A 94 -7.63 -11.50 10.14
CA ALA A 94 -8.17 -10.53 9.20
C ALA A 94 -8.64 -9.28 9.96
N SER A 95 -8.12 -8.11 9.60
CA SER A 95 -8.46 -6.83 10.24
C SER A 95 -9.57 -6.06 9.52
N CYS A 96 -9.88 -6.42 8.28
CA CYS A 96 -10.91 -5.80 7.45
C CYS A 96 -11.36 -6.76 6.33
N ARG A 97 -12.48 -6.45 5.69
CA ARG A 97 -12.83 -6.92 4.36
C ARG A 97 -12.35 -5.89 3.34
N SER A 98 -11.84 -6.35 2.20
CA SER A 98 -11.36 -5.46 1.13
C SER A 98 -11.60 -6.07 -0.23
N ALA A 99 -11.98 -5.23 -1.19
CA ALA A 99 -12.12 -5.59 -2.60
C ALA A 99 -10.96 -5.07 -3.46
N ILE A 100 -9.89 -4.54 -2.86
CA ILE A 100 -8.81 -3.86 -3.57
C ILE A 100 -7.82 -4.86 -4.16
N THR A 101 -7.26 -5.71 -3.32
CA THR A 101 -6.20 -6.64 -3.71
C THR A 101 -6.49 -8.05 -3.23
N PHE A 102 -6.34 -9.00 -4.14
CA PHE A 102 -6.42 -10.43 -3.84
C PHE A 102 -5.03 -11.06 -3.99
N ILE A 103 -4.62 -11.83 -2.99
CA ILE A 103 -3.38 -12.60 -3.00
C ILE A 103 -3.68 -14.07 -2.66
N ASP A 104 -3.20 -14.98 -3.51
CA ASP A 104 -3.10 -16.40 -3.19
C ASP A 104 -1.60 -16.75 -3.15
N GLY A 105 -1.05 -16.77 -1.94
CA GLY A 105 0.38 -16.99 -1.74
C GLY A 105 0.84 -18.41 -2.10
N GLU A 106 -0.02 -19.42 -1.99
CA GLU A 106 0.31 -20.79 -2.35
C GLU A 106 0.41 -20.96 -3.87
N LYS A 107 -0.43 -20.24 -4.63
CA LYS A 107 -0.43 -20.28 -6.10
C LYS A 107 0.43 -19.20 -6.75
N GLY A 108 0.96 -18.24 -5.98
CA GLY A 108 1.71 -17.12 -6.52
C GLY A 108 0.83 -16.18 -7.37
N ILE A 109 -0.38 -15.85 -6.89
CA ILE A 109 -1.33 -15.00 -7.61
C ILE A 109 -1.43 -13.66 -6.90
N LEU A 110 -1.37 -12.58 -7.68
CA LEU A 110 -1.67 -11.21 -7.25
C LEU A 110 -2.63 -10.56 -8.25
N ARG A 111 -3.72 -9.97 -7.75
CA ARG A 111 -4.72 -9.27 -8.57
C ARG A 111 -5.09 -7.95 -7.91
N TYR A 112 -5.16 -6.89 -8.70
CA TYR A 112 -5.77 -5.62 -8.29
C TYR A 112 -7.17 -5.52 -8.87
N ARG A 113 -8.19 -5.41 -8.02
CA ARG A 113 -9.60 -5.38 -8.43
C ARG A 113 -9.99 -6.53 -9.38
N GLY A 114 -9.36 -7.70 -9.22
CA GLY A 114 -9.59 -8.88 -10.05
C GLY A 114 -8.65 -9.02 -11.25
N TYR A 115 -7.95 -7.97 -11.68
CA TYR A 115 -7.02 -8.00 -12.82
C TYR A 115 -5.66 -8.56 -12.40
N PRO A 116 -5.09 -9.54 -13.13
CA PRO A 116 -3.76 -10.07 -12.85
C PRO A 116 -2.67 -8.99 -12.96
N ILE A 117 -1.70 -9.03 -12.04
CA ILE A 117 -0.62 -8.03 -12.00
C ILE A 117 0.23 -8.04 -13.26
N GLU A 118 0.42 -9.20 -13.89
CA GLU A 118 1.19 -9.38 -15.11
C GLU A 118 0.52 -8.66 -16.30
N GLU A 119 -0.82 -8.72 -16.39
CA GLU A 119 -1.57 -8.01 -17.42
C GLU A 119 -1.54 -6.50 -17.20
N LEU A 120 -1.70 -6.06 -15.95
CA LEU A 120 -1.65 -4.64 -15.61
C LEU A 120 -0.29 -4.04 -15.92
N ALA A 121 0.79 -4.72 -15.54
CA ALA A 121 2.15 -4.26 -15.79
C ALA A 121 2.51 -4.18 -17.29
N SER A 122 1.94 -5.06 -18.11
CA SER A 122 2.24 -5.12 -19.55
C SER A 122 1.36 -4.24 -20.44
N ARG A 123 0.16 -3.83 -19.94
CA ARG A 123 -0.86 -3.20 -20.80
C ARG A 123 -1.43 -1.89 -20.28
N SER A 124 -1.08 -1.50 -19.06
CA SER A 124 -1.62 -0.31 -18.42
C SER A 124 -0.51 0.67 -18.04
N SER A 125 -0.84 1.94 -17.88
CA SER A 125 0.03 2.92 -17.24
C SER A 125 -0.17 2.89 -15.71
N PHE A 126 0.81 3.41 -14.96
CA PHE A 126 0.66 3.56 -13.51
C PHE A 126 -0.57 4.39 -13.12
N LEU A 127 -0.88 5.45 -13.87
CA LEU A 127 -2.05 6.26 -13.58
C LEU A 127 -3.37 5.52 -13.84
N ASP A 128 -3.43 4.63 -14.84
CA ASP A 128 -4.61 3.78 -15.09
C ASP A 128 -4.79 2.76 -13.96
N VAL A 129 -3.68 2.18 -13.46
CA VAL A 129 -3.72 1.28 -12.30
C VAL A 129 -4.11 2.04 -11.03
N ALA A 130 -3.63 3.27 -10.84
CA ALA A 130 -4.07 4.12 -9.74
C ALA A 130 -5.58 4.39 -9.79
N PHE A 131 -6.11 4.68 -10.98
CA PHE A 131 -7.54 4.83 -11.21
C PHE A 131 -8.30 3.54 -10.87
N LEU A 132 -7.84 2.39 -11.36
CA LEU A 132 -8.41 1.08 -11.08
C LEU A 132 -8.53 0.82 -9.57
N LEU A 133 -7.44 1.01 -8.82
CA LEU A 133 -7.43 0.77 -7.37
C LEU A 133 -8.47 1.64 -6.64
N LEU A 134 -8.62 2.89 -7.06
CA LEU A 134 -9.50 3.89 -6.44
C LEU A 134 -10.96 3.78 -6.88
N ARG A 135 -11.22 3.38 -8.14
CA ARG A 135 -12.56 3.39 -8.74
C ARG A 135 -13.15 2.00 -8.95
N GLY A 136 -12.32 0.96 -8.97
CA GLY A 136 -12.74 -0.44 -9.11
C GLY A 136 -12.69 -1.00 -10.54
N GLU A 137 -12.60 -0.12 -11.55
CA GLU A 137 -12.59 -0.49 -12.97
C GLU A 137 -11.44 0.20 -13.72
N ILE A 138 -10.96 -0.43 -14.79
CA ILE A 138 -9.98 0.18 -15.70
C ILE A 138 -10.63 1.34 -16.44
N PRO A 139 -9.97 2.52 -16.52
CA PRO A 139 -10.54 3.66 -17.22
C PRO A 139 -10.62 3.42 -18.73
N ASP A 140 -11.67 3.92 -19.37
CA ASP A 140 -11.67 4.04 -20.82
C ASP A 140 -10.67 5.12 -21.27
N LYS A 141 -10.42 5.25 -22.60
CA LYS A 141 -9.44 6.21 -23.14
C LYS A 141 -9.76 7.67 -22.78
N LYS A 142 -11.04 8.03 -22.66
CA LYS A 142 -11.46 9.38 -22.31
C LYS A 142 -11.28 9.63 -20.81
N GLU A 143 -11.63 8.67 -19.99
CA GLU A 143 -11.45 8.70 -18.55
C GLU A 143 -9.97 8.73 -18.18
N SER A 144 -9.14 7.89 -18.83
CA SER A 144 -7.67 7.86 -18.65
C SER A 144 -7.05 9.22 -18.94
N ALA A 145 -7.40 9.83 -20.10
CA ALA A 145 -6.90 11.16 -20.45
C ALA A 145 -7.38 12.27 -19.49
N ALA A 146 -8.63 12.20 -19.04
CA ALA A 146 -9.18 13.16 -18.08
C ALA A 146 -8.52 12.99 -16.69
N TRP A 147 -8.28 11.75 -16.26
CA TRP A 147 -7.60 11.41 -15.02
C TRP A 147 -6.16 11.88 -15.02
N ALA A 148 -5.39 11.54 -16.07
CA ALA A 148 -4.01 11.98 -16.23
C ALA A 148 -3.91 13.52 -16.17
N ARG A 149 -4.76 14.24 -16.88
CA ARG A 149 -4.82 15.71 -16.83
C ARG A 149 -5.17 16.22 -15.44
N LYS A 150 -6.11 15.57 -14.75
CA LYS A 150 -6.48 15.97 -13.39
C LYS A 150 -5.29 15.82 -12.44
N VAL A 151 -4.53 14.73 -12.53
CA VAL A 151 -3.32 14.52 -11.75
C VAL A 151 -2.25 15.56 -12.10
N THR A 152 -1.95 15.75 -13.38
CA THR A 152 -0.95 16.72 -13.86
C THR A 152 -1.22 18.15 -13.37
N ASN A 153 -2.48 18.59 -13.36
CA ASN A 153 -2.87 19.92 -12.88
C ASN A 153 -2.69 20.12 -11.35
N HIS A 154 -2.33 19.07 -10.59
CA HIS A 154 -2.16 19.13 -9.12
C HIS A 154 -0.73 18.84 -8.64
N THR A 155 0.24 18.75 -9.55
CA THR A 155 1.64 18.40 -9.26
C THR A 155 2.40 19.45 -8.45
N TYR A 156 2.04 20.72 -8.60
CA TYR A 156 2.68 21.80 -7.86
C TYR A 156 2.38 21.75 -6.36
N VAL A 157 3.39 22.06 -5.56
CA VAL A 157 3.26 22.24 -4.12
C VAL A 157 3.34 23.73 -3.76
N HIS A 158 2.75 24.11 -2.63
CA HIS A 158 2.84 25.49 -2.13
C HIS A 158 4.31 25.87 -1.85
N GLU A 159 4.72 27.10 -2.20
CA GLU A 159 6.11 27.56 -2.04
C GLU A 159 6.65 27.44 -0.59
N ASN A 160 5.79 27.54 0.41
CA ASN A 160 6.22 27.34 1.80
C ASN A 160 6.60 25.88 2.11
N VAL A 161 6.18 24.91 1.29
CA VAL A 161 6.65 23.51 1.41
C VAL A 161 8.15 23.43 1.13
N LYS A 162 8.65 24.20 0.16
CA LYS A 162 10.10 24.28 -0.10
C LYS A 162 10.85 24.84 1.11
N LYS A 163 10.34 25.93 1.72
CA LYS A 163 10.95 26.49 2.95
C LYS A 163 10.96 25.47 4.09
N PHE A 164 9.96 24.62 4.18
CA PHE A 164 9.92 23.54 5.16
C PHE A 164 11.00 22.49 4.86
N ILE A 165 11.17 22.13 3.58
CA ILE A 165 12.23 21.20 3.14
C ILE A 165 13.62 21.81 3.34
N ASP A 166 13.81 23.09 3.05
CA ASP A 166 15.07 23.81 3.23
C ASP A 166 15.52 23.86 4.70
N GLY A 167 14.62 23.63 5.66
CA GLY A 167 14.93 23.54 7.08
C GLY A 167 15.55 22.20 7.52
N PHE A 168 15.55 21.18 6.67
CA PHE A 168 16.21 19.92 7.00
C PHE A 168 17.72 20.02 6.82
N HIS A 169 18.45 19.19 7.58
CA HIS A 169 19.88 19.06 7.39
C HIS A 169 20.18 18.49 5.99
N HIS A 170 21.28 18.92 5.36
CA HIS A 170 21.63 18.55 3.98
C HIS A 170 21.82 17.04 3.76
N ASP A 171 22.19 16.29 4.80
CA ASP A 171 22.35 14.82 4.77
C ASP A 171 21.12 14.08 5.32
N ALA A 172 20.00 14.78 5.53
CA ALA A 172 18.76 14.14 5.97
C ALA A 172 18.31 13.11 4.94
N HIS A 173 17.92 11.93 5.43
CA HIS A 173 17.45 10.86 4.56
C HIS A 173 16.18 11.28 3.80
N PRO A 174 16.12 11.13 2.45
CA PRO A 174 14.98 11.61 1.66
C PRO A 174 13.61 11.05 2.12
N MET A 175 13.59 9.82 2.64
CA MET A 175 12.35 9.25 3.18
C MET A 175 11.88 9.95 4.46
N GLY A 176 12.82 10.38 5.32
CA GLY A 176 12.50 11.19 6.51
C GLY A 176 11.91 12.55 6.13
N ILE A 177 12.47 13.19 5.11
CA ILE A 177 11.95 14.45 4.54
C ILE A 177 10.53 14.21 3.99
N LEU A 178 10.32 13.12 3.22
CA LEU A 178 9.02 12.79 2.64
C LEU A 178 7.95 12.57 3.70
N VAL A 179 8.23 11.77 4.73
CA VAL A 179 7.30 11.51 5.86
C VAL A 179 6.89 12.81 6.53
N SER A 180 7.86 13.65 6.85
CA SER A 180 7.63 14.94 7.54
C SER A 180 6.83 15.90 6.66
N THR A 181 7.14 15.94 5.36
CA THR A 181 6.48 16.82 4.40
C THR A 181 5.05 16.38 4.12
N LEU A 182 4.78 15.08 4.03
CA LEU A 182 3.42 14.53 3.93
C LEU A 182 2.57 14.97 5.12
N ALA A 183 3.09 14.84 6.34
CA ALA A 183 2.37 15.31 7.53
C ALA A 183 2.12 16.82 7.51
N ALA A 184 3.12 17.61 7.06
CA ALA A 184 2.99 19.05 6.94
C ALA A 184 1.91 19.47 5.94
N LEU A 185 1.69 18.69 4.85
CA LEU A 185 0.66 19.00 3.83
C LEU A 185 -0.75 19.07 4.42
N SER A 186 -1.08 18.35 5.49
CA SER A 186 -2.39 18.45 6.13
C SER A 186 -2.73 19.88 6.59
N THR A 187 -1.71 20.69 6.88
CA THR A 187 -1.88 22.08 7.30
C THR A 187 -2.15 23.04 6.15
N PHE A 188 -1.83 22.63 4.91
CA PHE A 188 -2.09 23.40 3.70
C PHE A 188 -3.47 23.14 3.10
N TYR A 189 -4.13 22.06 3.51
CA TYR A 189 -5.43 21.63 3.00
C TYR A 189 -6.40 21.35 4.16
N PRO A 190 -6.84 22.41 4.88
CA PRO A 190 -7.69 22.26 6.07
C PRO A 190 -9.04 21.59 5.77
N GLU A 191 -9.53 21.68 4.53
CA GLU A 191 -10.73 21.01 4.05
C GLU A 191 -10.61 19.48 4.04
N ALA A 192 -9.39 18.93 4.02
CA ALA A 192 -9.13 17.50 4.06
C ALA A 192 -9.70 16.79 5.31
N LYS A 193 -10.05 17.56 6.34
CA LYS A 193 -10.74 17.07 7.55
C LYS A 193 -12.18 16.61 7.29
N ALA A 194 -12.78 16.99 6.16
CA ALA A 194 -14.09 16.50 5.75
C ALA A 194 -14.00 15.07 5.19
N VAL A 195 -13.51 14.14 6.02
CA VAL A 195 -13.15 12.76 5.64
C VAL A 195 -14.33 11.89 5.20
N HIS A 196 -15.57 12.33 5.41
CA HIS A 196 -16.79 11.64 4.95
C HIS A 196 -17.43 12.31 3.73
N ASP A 197 -16.92 13.46 3.28
CA ASP A 197 -17.34 14.09 2.04
C ASP A 197 -16.61 13.46 0.85
N ARG A 198 -17.34 12.77 -0.01
CA ARG A 198 -16.79 12.04 -1.15
C ARG A 198 -16.07 12.95 -2.15
N ALA A 199 -16.61 14.13 -2.42
CA ALA A 199 -15.99 15.08 -3.34
C ALA A 199 -14.67 15.62 -2.77
N CYS A 200 -14.65 15.92 -1.47
CA CYS A 200 -13.43 16.29 -0.77
C CYS A 200 -12.40 15.14 -0.77
N GLN A 201 -12.81 13.92 -0.47
CA GLN A 201 -11.91 12.74 -0.53
C GLN A 201 -11.25 12.62 -1.92
N ASP A 202 -12.05 12.70 -2.99
CA ASP A 202 -11.58 12.56 -4.36
C ASP A 202 -10.57 13.64 -4.76
N GLU A 203 -10.73 14.86 -4.26
CA GLU A 203 -9.79 15.94 -4.48
C GLU A 203 -8.47 15.72 -3.72
N GLN A 204 -8.54 15.31 -2.45
CA GLN A 204 -7.34 15.04 -1.65
C GLN A 204 -6.53 13.85 -2.19
N VAL A 205 -7.21 12.82 -2.67
CA VAL A 205 -6.59 11.65 -3.33
C VAL A 205 -5.79 12.07 -4.55
N VAL A 206 -6.40 12.89 -5.43
CA VAL A 206 -5.72 13.43 -6.61
C VAL A 206 -4.49 14.23 -6.21
N ARG A 207 -4.62 15.13 -5.24
CA ARG A 207 -3.51 15.97 -4.75
C ARG A 207 -2.36 15.14 -4.20
N LEU A 208 -2.64 14.10 -3.42
CA LEU A 208 -1.59 13.24 -2.86
C LEU A 208 -0.85 12.47 -3.95
N ILE A 209 -1.55 11.83 -4.88
CA ILE A 209 -0.91 11.12 -6.00
C ILE A 209 -0.06 12.09 -6.83
N ALA A 210 -0.62 13.25 -7.18
CA ALA A 210 0.04 14.23 -8.02
C ALA A 210 1.30 14.83 -7.40
N LYS A 211 1.29 15.09 -6.09
CA LYS A 211 2.40 15.76 -5.38
C LYS A 211 3.51 14.83 -4.94
N MET A 212 3.27 13.53 -4.89
CA MET A 212 4.29 12.57 -4.45
C MET A 212 5.60 12.66 -5.23
N PRO A 213 5.61 12.66 -6.59
CA PRO A 213 6.84 12.81 -7.35
C PRO A 213 7.56 14.12 -7.06
N THR A 214 6.81 15.23 -6.91
CA THR A 214 7.37 16.55 -6.63
C THR A 214 8.06 16.58 -5.27
N LEU A 215 7.41 16.07 -4.22
CA LEU A 215 7.99 15.99 -2.88
C LEU A 215 9.23 15.09 -2.84
N ALA A 216 9.18 13.95 -3.52
CA ALA A 216 10.28 13.01 -3.63
C ALA A 216 11.49 13.63 -4.35
N ALA A 217 11.25 14.30 -5.47
CA ALA A 217 12.31 14.98 -6.22
C ALA A 217 12.90 16.16 -5.43
N PHE A 218 12.08 16.92 -4.71
CA PHE A 218 12.55 18.01 -3.87
C PHE A 218 13.40 17.49 -2.71
N ALA A 219 12.99 16.41 -2.06
CA ALA A 219 13.79 15.78 -1.00
C ALA A 219 15.16 15.33 -1.53
N TYR A 220 15.22 14.74 -2.71
CA TYR A 220 16.47 14.35 -3.35
C TYR A 220 17.35 15.56 -3.69
N ARG A 221 16.79 16.57 -4.36
CA ARG A 221 17.57 17.74 -4.80
C ARG A 221 18.07 18.57 -3.62
N HIS A 222 17.28 18.65 -2.54
CA HIS A 222 17.75 19.23 -1.28
C HIS A 222 19.00 18.52 -0.75
N ALA A 223 18.96 17.17 -0.67
CA ALA A 223 20.10 16.38 -0.21
C ALA A 223 21.33 16.48 -1.12
N GLN A 224 21.16 16.82 -2.40
CA GLN A 224 22.25 17.03 -3.36
C GLN A 224 22.72 18.49 -3.44
N GLY A 225 22.03 19.42 -2.77
CA GLY A 225 22.31 20.84 -2.88
C GLY A 225 21.97 21.45 -4.25
N PHE A 226 21.05 20.84 -5.00
CA PHE A 226 20.61 21.29 -6.31
C PHE A 226 19.39 22.19 -6.23
N PRO A 227 19.21 23.15 -7.17
CA PRO A 227 17.97 23.88 -7.30
C PRO A 227 16.79 22.94 -7.54
N TYR A 228 15.60 23.26 -7.03
CA TYR A 228 14.38 22.50 -7.30
C TYR A 228 13.96 22.66 -8.75
N ASN A 229 13.64 21.54 -9.42
CA ASN A 229 12.97 21.53 -10.71
C ASN A 229 11.47 21.37 -10.51
N TYR A 230 10.70 22.17 -11.23
CA TYR A 230 9.25 22.07 -11.22
C TYR A 230 8.75 21.03 -12.22
N PRO A 231 7.52 20.51 -11.98
CA PRO A 231 6.85 19.62 -12.93
C PRO A 231 6.70 20.25 -14.31
N ASP A 232 6.68 19.39 -15.33
CA ASP A 232 6.43 19.71 -16.73
C ASP A 232 5.19 18.94 -17.19
N ASP A 233 4.14 19.66 -17.61
CA ASP A 233 2.84 19.07 -17.94
C ASP A 233 2.83 18.30 -19.26
N ASP A 234 3.89 18.42 -20.08
CA ASP A 234 4.06 17.68 -21.35
C ASP A 234 4.57 16.25 -21.12
N LEU A 235 5.02 15.91 -19.91
CA LEU A 235 5.62 14.63 -19.59
C LEU A 235 4.63 13.68 -18.91
N SER A 236 4.86 12.36 -19.05
CA SER A 236 4.14 11.35 -18.28
C SER A 236 4.45 11.47 -16.78
N TYR A 237 3.73 10.71 -15.96
CA TYR A 237 3.96 10.70 -14.51
C TYR A 237 5.40 10.28 -14.14
N ALA A 238 5.89 9.19 -14.73
CA ALA A 238 7.25 8.70 -14.51
C ALA A 238 8.30 9.62 -15.15
N GLY A 239 8.06 10.07 -16.39
CA GLY A 239 8.94 11.00 -17.11
C GLY A 239 9.05 12.35 -16.39
N ASN A 240 7.96 12.85 -15.84
CA ASN A 240 7.95 14.08 -15.04
C ASN A 240 8.76 13.94 -13.73
N PHE A 241 8.68 12.79 -13.07
CA PHE A 241 9.53 12.51 -11.93
C PHE A 241 11.03 12.49 -12.31
N LEU A 242 11.38 11.83 -13.42
CA LEU A 242 12.76 11.84 -13.94
C LEU A 242 13.24 13.26 -14.29
N ASN A 243 12.37 14.07 -14.91
CA ASN A 243 12.64 15.48 -15.20
C ASN A 243 12.97 16.25 -13.90
N MET A 244 12.09 16.19 -12.92
CA MET A 244 12.30 16.90 -11.64
C MET A 244 13.57 16.45 -10.93
N MET A 245 13.94 15.18 -11.02
CA MET A 245 15.16 14.63 -10.43
C MET A 245 16.42 15.09 -11.14
N ARG A 246 16.45 15.07 -12.47
CA ARG A 246 17.67 15.03 -13.27
C ARG A 246 17.98 16.26 -14.09
N LYS A 247 16.93 16.98 -14.54
CA LYS A 247 17.13 18.19 -15.35
C LYS A 247 18.13 19.14 -14.67
N MET A 248 19.14 19.57 -15.41
CA MET A 248 20.19 20.49 -14.93
C MET A 248 20.11 21.83 -15.63
N THR A 249 20.72 21.97 -16.79
CA THR A 249 20.83 23.23 -17.53
C THR A 249 20.14 23.20 -18.89
N GLU A 250 19.67 22.04 -19.30
CA GLU A 250 18.93 21.87 -20.56
C GLU A 250 17.58 22.61 -20.50
N LEU A 251 17.17 23.17 -21.64
CA LEU A 251 15.88 23.87 -21.76
C LEU A 251 14.72 22.91 -21.60
N LYS A 252 14.79 21.73 -22.22
CA LYS A 252 13.81 20.66 -22.10
C LYS A 252 14.52 19.36 -21.73
N TYR A 253 13.98 18.65 -20.77
CA TYR A 253 14.40 17.29 -20.43
C TYR A 253 13.65 16.29 -21.30
N ASP A 254 14.37 15.36 -21.89
CA ASP A 254 13.81 14.28 -22.70
C ASP A 254 14.13 12.95 -22.01
N PRO A 255 13.16 12.33 -21.31
CA PRO A 255 13.39 11.09 -20.61
C PRO A 255 13.62 9.96 -21.61
N ASP A 256 14.59 9.08 -21.32
CA ASP A 256 14.75 7.85 -22.07
C ASP A 256 13.50 6.98 -21.94
N PRO A 257 12.84 6.58 -23.05
CA PRO A 257 11.55 5.90 -23.00
C PRO A 257 11.60 4.53 -22.33
N VAL A 258 12.75 3.84 -22.37
CA VAL A 258 12.93 2.53 -21.70
C VAL A 258 13.00 2.73 -20.20
N LEU A 259 13.74 3.73 -19.73
CA LEU A 259 13.88 4.04 -18.31
C LEU A 259 12.57 4.58 -17.72
N GLU A 260 11.84 5.39 -18.50
CA GLU A 260 10.53 5.90 -18.15
C GLU A 260 9.52 4.77 -17.99
N HIS A 261 9.45 3.88 -18.98
CA HIS A 261 8.57 2.70 -18.93
C HIS A 261 8.93 1.76 -17.77
N ALA A 262 10.21 1.50 -17.56
CA ALA A 262 10.67 0.67 -16.46
C ALA A 262 10.23 1.22 -15.08
N LEU A 263 10.30 2.53 -14.92
CA LEU A 263 9.88 3.19 -13.68
C LEU A 263 8.35 3.11 -13.50
N ASP A 264 7.59 3.29 -14.58
CA ASP A 264 6.13 3.19 -14.56
C ASP A 264 5.68 1.78 -14.16
N VAL A 265 6.28 0.73 -14.75
CA VAL A 265 6.03 -0.67 -14.38
C VAL A 265 6.40 -0.93 -12.91
N LEU A 266 7.55 -0.44 -12.44
CA LEU A 266 7.93 -0.59 -11.04
C LEU A 266 6.89 0.06 -10.09
N PHE A 267 6.34 1.20 -10.43
CA PHE A 267 5.28 1.83 -9.66
C PHE A 267 4.00 0.97 -9.65
N ILE A 268 3.62 0.35 -10.80
CA ILE A 268 2.49 -0.59 -10.87
C ILE A 268 2.69 -1.78 -9.94
N LEU A 269 3.87 -2.41 -9.98
CA LEU A 269 4.19 -3.58 -9.16
C LEU A 269 4.19 -3.29 -7.65
N HIS A 270 4.36 -2.02 -7.27
CA HIS A 270 4.35 -1.56 -5.89
C HIS A 270 3.01 -0.94 -5.46
N ALA A 271 2.02 -0.77 -6.36
CA ALA A 271 0.86 0.08 -6.11
C ALA A 271 -0.01 -0.37 -4.92
N ASP A 272 -0.22 -1.67 -4.72
CA ASP A 272 -0.82 -2.21 -3.49
C ASP A 272 -0.31 -3.62 -3.18
N HIS A 273 -0.50 -4.07 -1.95
CA HIS A 273 -0.19 -5.43 -1.53
C HIS A 273 -0.94 -5.77 -0.23
N GLU A 274 -2.27 -5.75 -0.29
CA GLU A 274 -3.17 -6.12 0.81
C GLU A 274 -2.86 -5.36 2.12
N GLN A 275 -3.02 -6.02 3.28
CA GLN A 275 -2.76 -5.45 4.61
C GLN A 275 -1.28 -5.57 5.02
N ASN A 276 -0.36 -5.12 4.16
CA ASN A 276 1.04 -4.95 4.57
C ASN A 276 1.17 -3.92 5.69
N CYS A 277 2.35 -3.84 6.33
CA CYS A 277 2.57 -2.99 7.50
C CYS A 277 2.16 -1.53 7.27
N SER A 278 2.49 -0.93 6.11
CA SER A 278 2.14 0.46 5.82
C SER A 278 0.65 0.66 5.49
N ALA A 279 0.00 -0.29 4.80
CA ALA A 279 -1.44 -0.23 4.57
C ALA A 279 -2.23 -0.40 5.89
N SER A 280 -1.78 -1.27 6.78
CA SER A 280 -2.35 -1.42 8.12
C SER A 280 -2.17 -0.16 8.97
N ALA A 281 -1.01 0.51 8.88
CA ALA A 281 -0.76 1.79 9.53
C ALA A 281 -1.70 2.89 8.98
N MET A 282 -1.89 2.94 7.64
CA MET A 282 -2.84 3.85 6.99
C MET A 282 -4.24 3.68 7.56
N ARG A 283 -4.78 2.45 7.55
CA ARG A 283 -6.11 2.13 8.08
C ARG A 283 -6.20 2.40 9.58
N GLY A 284 -5.14 2.04 10.34
CA GLY A 284 -5.09 2.26 11.79
C GLY A 284 -5.23 3.73 12.16
N VAL A 285 -4.47 4.62 11.52
CA VAL A 285 -4.55 6.06 11.75
C VAL A 285 -5.86 6.63 11.21
N ALA A 286 -6.28 6.24 10.01
CA ALA A 286 -7.55 6.66 9.40
C ALA A 286 -8.76 6.33 10.26
N SER A 287 -8.72 5.24 11.03
CA SER A 287 -9.82 4.80 11.90
C SER A 287 -10.19 5.81 12.97
N SER A 288 -9.32 6.77 13.28
CA SER A 288 -9.59 7.89 14.19
C SER A 288 -10.31 9.08 13.54
N GLY A 289 -10.63 8.99 12.23
CA GLY A 289 -11.17 10.10 11.45
C GLY A 289 -10.12 11.12 11.01
N SER A 290 -8.84 10.74 10.97
CA SER A 290 -7.76 11.62 10.52
C SER A 290 -7.79 11.81 9.00
N ASP A 291 -7.31 12.98 8.56
CA ASP A 291 -7.19 13.33 7.15
C ASP A 291 -6.20 12.41 6.40
N PRO A 292 -6.29 12.31 5.05
CA PRO A 292 -5.47 11.37 4.29
C PRO A 292 -3.97 11.72 4.28
N TYR A 293 -3.58 12.97 4.49
CA TYR A 293 -2.16 13.36 4.58
C TYR A 293 -1.52 12.82 5.84
N SER A 294 -2.19 12.97 6.99
CA SER A 294 -1.74 12.44 8.28
C SER A 294 -1.67 10.90 8.24
N ALA A 295 -2.66 10.25 7.64
CA ALA A 295 -2.69 8.81 7.49
C ALA A 295 -1.59 8.31 6.53
N ALA A 296 -1.36 9.02 5.39
CA ALA A 296 -0.31 8.70 4.45
C ALA A 296 1.10 8.91 5.05
N ALA A 297 1.29 9.93 5.89
CA ALA A 297 2.54 10.12 6.63
C ALA A 297 2.85 8.94 7.56
N ALA A 298 1.84 8.42 8.26
CA ALA A 298 2.00 7.22 9.10
C ALA A 298 2.33 5.97 8.27
N ALA A 299 1.68 5.79 7.12
CA ALA A 299 2.00 4.71 6.19
C ALA A 299 3.43 4.81 5.64
N ALA A 300 3.84 6.01 5.25
CA ALA A 300 5.21 6.28 4.79
C ALA A 300 6.24 6.04 5.91
N ALA A 301 5.94 6.41 7.15
CA ALA A 301 6.80 6.13 8.30
C ALA A 301 6.94 4.62 8.56
N ALA A 302 5.86 3.85 8.43
CA ALA A 302 5.92 2.40 8.52
C ALA A 302 6.73 1.78 7.36
N LEU A 303 6.60 2.35 6.14
CA LEU A 303 7.37 1.91 4.97
C LEU A 303 8.87 2.21 5.12
N TYR A 304 9.25 3.28 5.82
CA TYR A 304 10.65 3.64 6.07
C TYR A 304 11.41 2.59 6.90
N GLY A 305 10.71 1.74 7.63
CA GLY A 305 11.31 0.69 8.45
C GLY A 305 12.13 -0.31 7.61
N PRO A 306 13.31 -0.76 8.12
CA PRO A 306 14.21 -1.67 7.39
C PRO A 306 13.60 -3.06 7.14
N LEU A 307 12.56 -3.44 7.88
CA LEU A 307 11.85 -4.71 7.70
C LEU A 307 10.68 -4.61 6.68
N HIS A 308 10.46 -3.42 6.09
CA HIS A 308 9.41 -3.19 5.10
C HIS A 308 10.01 -2.60 3.83
N GLY A 309 10.06 -1.27 3.67
CA GLY A 309 10.55 -0.63 2.44
C GLY A 309 12.08 -0.63 2.24
N GLY A 310 12.85 -1.08 3.24
CA GLY A 310 14.31 -1.16 3.14
C GLY A 310 14.87 -2.49 2.61
N ALA A 311 14.01 -3.42 2.18
CA ALA A 311 14.45 -4.75 1.75
C ALA A 311 15.34 -4.71 0.50
N ASN A 312 14.99 -3.91 -0.52
CA ASN A 312 15.76 -3.75 -1.74
C ASN A 312 17.14 -3.11 -1.51
N GLU A 313 17.27 -2.22 -0.53
CA GLU A 313 18.58 -1.70 -0.08
C GLU A 313 19.46 -2.82 0.49
N GLN A 314 18.87 -3.68 1.32
CA GLN A 314 19.61 -4.80 1.93
C GLN A 314 20.05 -5.82 0.86
N VAL A 315 19.25 -6.03 -0.21
CA VAL A 315 19.66 -6.85 -1.36
C VAL A 315 20.92 -6.31 -1.99
N LEU A 316 20.99 -5.01 -2.28
CA LEU A 316 22.20 -4.42 -2.88
C LEU A 316 23.42 -4.52 -1.95
N LYS A 317 23.25 -4.36 -0.64
CA LYS A 317 24.34 -4.56 0.33
C LYS A 317 24.86 -6.00 0.27
N MET A 318 23.95 -6.97 0.25
CA MET A 318 24.27 -8.39 0.12
C MET A 318 25.02 -8.70 -1.18
N LEU A 319 24.54 -8.20 -2.33
CA LEU A 319 25.19 -8.44 -3.63
C LEU A 319 26.59 -7.82 -3.68
N ARG A 320 26.80 -6.66 -3.08
CA ARG A 320 28.11 -6.02 -2.94
C ARG A 320 29.04 -6.79 -2.01
N GLU A 321 28.52 -7.38 -0.93
CA GLU A 321 29.28 -8.24 -0.02
C GLU A 321 29.75 -9.53 -0.72
N ILE A 322 28.88 -10.14 -1.55
CA ILE A 322 29.26 -11.29 -2.37
C ILE A 322 30.37 -10.91 -3.35
N GLY A 323 30.29 -9.74 -3.97
CA GLY A 323 31.32 -9.08 -4.77
C GLY A 323 31.59 -9.70 -6.14
N SER A 324 31.44 -11.02 -6.34
CA SER A 324 31.62 -11.67 -7.62
C SER A 324 30.80 -12.96 -7.74
N VAL A 325 30.51 -13.36 -8.98
CA VAL A 325 29.81 -14.63 -9.29
C VAL A 325 30.53 -15.85 -8.70
N ALA A 326 31.85 -15.84 -8.67
CA ALA A 326 32.65 -16.95 -8.10
C ALA A 326 32.43 -17.17 -6.61
N ASN A 327 32.01 -16.14 -5.87
CA ASN A 327 31.76 -16.19 -4.41
C ASN A 327 30.34 -16.68 -4.07
N VAL A 328 29.42 -16.73 -5.03
CA VAL A 328 28.02 -17.10 -4.80
C VAL A 328 27.87 -18.46 -4.15
N PRO A 329 28.53 -19.55 -4.59
CA PRO A 329 28.39 -20.86 -3.95
C PRO A 329 28.82 -20.85 -2.47
N GLY A 330 29.90 -20.13 -2.14
CA GLY A 330 30.39 -19.98 -0.77
C GLY A 330 29.43 -19.20 0.11
N TYR A 331 28.80 -18.14 -0.43
CA TYR A 331 27.78 -17.38 0.27
C TYR A 331 26.54 -18.25 0.57
N ILE A 332 26.06 -19.00 -0.42
CA ILE A 332 24.93 -19.94 -0.28
C ILE A 332 25.22 -21.00 0.80
N ALA A 333 26.42 -21.53 0.85
CA ALA A 333 26.80 -22.51 1.89
C ALA A 333 26.65 -21.91 3.31
N ARG A 334 27.04 -20.65 3.51
CA ARG A 334 26.88 -19.94 4.80
C ARG A 334 25.40 -19.61 5.10
N VAL A 335 24.58 -19.36 4.09
CA VAL A 335 23.12 -19.21 4.26
C VAL A 335 22.50 -20.52 4.75
N LYS A 336 22.89 -21.66 4.17
CA LYS A 336 22.37 -22.99 4.53
C LYS A 336 22.74 -23.41 5.96
N THR A 337 23.87 -22.93 6.49
CA THR A 337 24.25 -23.12 7.90
C THR A 337 23.59 -22.17 8.88
N GLY A 338 22.81 -21.19 8.37
CA GLY A 338 22.16 -20.17 9.20
C GLY A 338 23.08 -19.04 9.66
N GLU A 339 24.33 -18.98 9.18
CA GLU A 339 25.28 -17.91 9.48
C GLU A 339 24.88 -16.59 8.81
N LEU A 340 24.34 -16.67 7.58
CA LEU A 340 23.88 -15.52 6.80
C LEU A 340 22.42 -15.67 6.42
N ARG A 341 21.79 -14.55 6.08
CA ARG A 341 20.44 -14.52 5.51
C ARG A 341 20.51 -14.22 4.03
N LEU A 342 19.71 -14.93 3.23
CA LEU A 342 19.50 -14.60 1.82
C LEU A 342 18.39 -13.54 1.73
N ILE A 343 18.76 -12.29 1.43
CA ILE A 343 17.84 -11.17 1.34
C ILE A 343 17.21 -11.12 -0.07
N GLY A 344 15.94 -10.77 -0.15
CA GLY A 344 15.21 -10.76 -1.42
C GLY A 344 14.68 -12.13 -1.83
N PHE A 345 14.83 -13.14 -0.97
CA PHE A 345 14.29 -14.49 -1.14
C PHE A 345 13.29 -14.83 -0.04
N GLY A 346 12.23 -15.52 -0.42
CA GLY A 346 11.11 -15.81 0.44
C GLY A 346 10.20 -14.59 0.65
N HIS A 347 8.97 -14.85 1.02
CA HIS A 347 7.97 -13.82 1.27
C HIS A 347 7.07 -14.26 2.43
N ARG A 348 6.55 -13.30 3.19
CA ARG A 348 5.65 -13.60 4.30
C ARG A 348 4.35 -14.27 3.83
N VAL A 349 3.87 -13.93 2.63
CA VAL A 349 2.64 -14.41 2.03
C VAL A 349 2.90 -15.49 0.98
N TYR A 350 3.77 -15.18 -0.01
CA TYR A 350 4.05 -16.15 -1.09
C TYR A 350 4.86 -17.34 -0.60
N ARG A 351 4.32 -18.52 -0.89
CA ARG A 351 4.96 -19.83 -0.73
C ARG A 351 5.44 -20.38 -2.06
N ASN A 352 5.16 -19.67 -3.13
CA ASN A 352 5.58 -19.92 -4.50
C ASN A 352 6.31 -18.68 -5.03
N TYR A 353 6.69 -18.70 -6.30
CA TYR A 353 7.33 -17.58 -6.98
C TYR A 353 6.45 -16.32 -6.92
N ASP A 354 7.02 -15.18 -6.59
CA ASP A 354 6.32 -13.90 -6.58
C ASP A 354 5.97 -13.50 -8.03
N PRO A 355 4.70 -13.32 -8.42
CA PRO A 355 4.32 -13.03 -9.81
C PRO A 355 4.94 -11.74 -10.32
N ARG A 356 5.26 -10.81 -9.43
CA ARG A 356 5.95 -9.56 -9.79
C ARG A 356 7.41 -9.79 -10.20
N ALA A 357 8.06 -10.81 -9.66
CA ALA A 357 9.46 -11.08 -9.96
C ALA A 357 9.68 -11.52 -11.42
N THR A 358 8.70 -12.16 -12.06
CA THR A 358 8.76 -12.47 -13.49
C THR A 358 8.74 -11.21 -14.35
N VAL A 359 7.78 -10.32 -14.09
CA VAL A 359 7.64 -9.05 -14.82
C VAL A 359 8.88 -8.17 -14.65
N ILE A 360 9.38 -8.06 -13.41
CA ILE A 360 10.51 -7.17 -13.11
C ILE A 360 11.81 -7.65 -13.77
N LYS A 361 11.94 -8.95 -14.02
CA LYS A 361 13.10 -9.53 -14.71
C LYS A 361 13.13 -9.13 -16.18
N GLU A 362 11.99 -9.15 -16.87
CA GLU A 362 11.86 -8.68 -18.25
C GLU A 362 12.20 -7.17 -18.36
N VAL A 363 11.75 -6.38 -17.40
CA VAL A 363 12.07 -4.96 -17.30
C VAL A 363 13.57 -4.74 -17.06
N ALA A 364 14.20 -5.58 -16.23
CA ALA A 364 15.63 -5.50 -15.96
C ALA A 364 16.45 -5.67 -17.24
N ASP A 365 16.13 -6.67 -18.07
CA ASP A 365 16.84 -6.92 -19.33
C ASP A 365 16.78 -5.68 -20.23
N GLN A 366 15.62 -5.05 -20.40
CA GLN A 366 15.45 -3.83 -21.21
C GLN A 366 16.27 -2.65 -20.66
N VAL A 367 16.27 -2.45 -19.36
CA VAL A 367 17.04 -1.37 -18.71
C VAL A 367 18.54 -1.57 -18.93
N PHE A 368 19.03 -2.80 -18.82
CA PHE A 368 20.47 -3.08 -19.02
C PHE A 368 20.93 -3.01 -20.48
N GLU A 369 20.04 -3.15 -21.45
CA GLU A 369 20.35 -2.85 -22.85
C GLU A 369 20.71 -1.37 -23.04
N VAL A 370 20.05 -0.47 -22.32
CA VAL A 370 20.27 0.99 -22.40
C VAL A 370 21.40 1.46 -21.48
N THR A 371 21.43 0.99 -20.24
CA THR A 371 22.36 1.49 -19.20
C THR A 371 23.70 0.76 -19.17
N GLY A 372 23.80 -0.36 -19.88
CA GLY A 372 24.93 -1.28 -19.82
C GLY A 372 24.78 -2.31 -18.70
N ARG A 373 25.47 -3.43 -18.86
CA ARG A 373 25.39 -4.57 -17.94
C ARG A 373 25.98 -4.22 -16.57
N ASN A 374 25.18 -4.44 -15.52
CA ASN A 374 25.59 -4.22 -14.14
C ASN A 374 26.19 -5.51 -13.55
N PRO A 375 27.43 -5.51 -13.02
CA PRO A 375 28.03 -6.71 -12.40
C PRO A 375 27.20 -7.33 -11.27
N LEU A 376 26.38 -6.53 -10.56
CA LEU A 376 25.49 -7.04 -9.51
C LEU A 376 24.36 -7.89 -10.09
N LEU A 377 23.93 -7.63 -11.35
CA LEU A 377 22.96 -8.47 -12.03
C LEU A 377 23.49 -9.88 -12.25
N ASP A 378 24.78 -10.02 -12.67
CA ASP A 378 25.38 -11.34 -12.89
C ASP A 378 25.40 -12.16 -11.59
N ILE A 379 25.70 -11.51 -10.46
CA ILE A 379 25.65 -12.13 -9.14
C ILE A 379 24.22 -12.54 -8.79
N ALA A 380 23.24 -11.66 -9.05
CA ALA A 380 21.84 -11.92 -8.76
C ALA A 380 21.29 -13.09 -9.60
N LEU A 381 21.58 -13.12 -10.90
CA LEU A 381 21.18 -14.23 -11.78
C LEU A 381 21.77 -15.57 -11.35
N GLU A 382 23.05 -15.59 -10.93
CA GLU A 382 23.67 -16.81 -10.41
C GLU A 382 23.10 -17.25 -9.08
N LEU A 383 22.79 -16.31 -8.15
CA LEU A 383 22.09 -16.61 -6.91
C LEU A 383 20.72 -17.23 -7.19
N GLU A 384 19.94 -16.63 -8.09
CA GLU A 384 18.63 -17.16 -8.48
C GLU A 384 18.77 -18.56 -9.09
N ARG A 385 19.68 -18.73 -10.05
CA ARG A 385 19.91 -20.01 -10.71
C ARG A 385 20.22 -21.14 -9.73
N ILE A 386 21.09 -20.87 -8.76
CA ILE A 386 21.45 -21.88 -7.74
C ILE A 386 20.28 -22.12 -6.80
N ALA A 387 19.63 -21.07 -6.29
CA ALA A 387 18.55 -21.20 -5.33
C ALA A 387 17.33 -21.94 -5.91
N LEU A 388 17.00 -21.72 -7.17
CA LEU A 388 15.89 -22.42 -7.84
C LEU A 388 16.18 -23.90 -8.13
N ALA A 389 17.44 -24.32 -8.13
CA ALA A 389 17.86 -25.70 -8.34
C ALA A 389 18.25 -26.46 -7.07
N ASP A 390 18.30 -25.80 -5.91
CA ASP A 390 18.80 -26.37 -4.67
C ASP A 390 17.63 -26.78 -3.75
N ASP A 391 17.60 -28.06 -3.35
CA ASP A 391 16.53 -28.66 -2.52
C ASP A 391 16.31 -27.91 -1.19
N TYR A 392 17.35 -27.30 -0.61
CA TYR A 392 17.21 -26.52 0.61
C TYR A 392 16.26 -25.34 0.40
N PHE A 393 16.47 -24.54 -0.66
CA PHE A 393 15.64 -23.36 -0.93
C PHE A 393 14.24 -23.74 -1.39
N ILE A 394 14.13 -24.79 -2.22
CA ILE A 394 12.83 -25.32 -2.68
C ILE A 394 12.00 -25.80 -1.49
N SER A 395 12.57 -26.62 -0.60
CA SER A 395 11.85 -27.16 0.57
C SER A 395 11.47 -26.08 1.59
N HIS A 396 12.26 -25.00 1.70
CA HIS A 396 11.96 -23.83 2.55
C HIS A 396 11.14 -22.76 1.83
N LYS A 397 10.73 -23.00 0.58
CA LYS A 397 9.93 -22.06 -0.26
C LYS A 397 10.58 -20.66 -0.38
N LEU A 398 11.89 -20.64 -0.55
CA LEU A 398 12.69 -19.41 -0.66
C LEU A 398 12.89 -19.05 -2.14
N TYR A 399 11.91 -18.39 -2.73
CA TYR A 399 11.93 -17.89 -4.11
C TYR A 399 12.26 -16.39 -4.14
N PRO A 400 12.84 -15.87 -5.24
CA PRO A 400 13.04 -14.43 -5.41
C PRO A 400 11.72 -13.67 -5.30
N ASN A 401 11.75 -12.53 -4.63
CA ASN A 401 10.63 -11.61 -4.52
C ASN A 401 10.89 -10.31 -5.29
N VAL A 402 9.93 -9.38 -5.31
CA VAL A 402 10.02 -8.12 -6.04
C VAL A 402 11.24 -7.29 -5.64
N ASP A 403 11.68 -7.33 -4.39
CA ASP A 403 12.78 -6.53 -3.88
C ASP A 403 14.15 -7.01 -4.41
N PHE A 404 14.23 -8.26 -4.85
CA PHE A 404 15.48 -8.85 -5.33
C PHE A 404 16.02 -8.15 -6.58
N TYR A 405 15.16 -7.81 -7.54
CA TYR A 405 15.55 -7.13 -8.77
C TYR A 405 15.33 -5.63 -8.75
N SER A 406 14.30 -5.13 -8.02
CA SER A 406 13.94 -3.70 -8.06
C SER A 406 15.09 -2.78 -7.67
N GLY A 407 15.87 -3.15 -6.65
CA GLY A 407 17.03 -2.36 -6.22
C GLY A 407 18.12 -2.26 -7.30
N ILE A 408 18.37 -3.35 -8.03
CA ILE A 408 19.37 -3.37 -9.12
C ILE A 408 18.91 -2.46 -10.27
N ILE A 409 17.62 -2.51 -10.62
CA ILE A 409 17.04 -1.67 -11.67
C ILE A 409 17.09 -0.20 -11.26
N TYR A 410 16.67 0.14 -10.03
CA TYR A 410 16.75 1.51 -9.55
C TYR A 410 18.18 2.06 -9.58
N GLN A 411 19.17 1.23 -9.22
CA GLN A 411 20.57 1.61 -9.33
C GLN A 411 21.02 1.81 -10.77
N ALA A 412 20.61 0.92 -11.70
CA ALA A 412 20.92 1.04 -13.13
C ALA A 412 20.29 2.29 -13.74
N ILE A 413 19.06 2.61 -13.36
CA ILE A 413 18.42 3.88 -13.73
C ILE A 413 19.17 5.09 -13.14
N GLY A 414 20.02 4.91 -12.12
CA GLY A 414 20.86 5.97 -11.52
C GLY A 414 20.27 6.59 -10.25
N PHE A 415 19.33 5.93 -9.59
CA PHE A 415 18.84 6.39 -8.27
C PHE A 415 19.82 6.01 -7.17
N PRO A 416 20.12 6.93 -6.23
CA PRO A 416 20.86 6.57 -5.02
C PRO A 416 20.02 5.67 -4.12
N VAL A 417 20.68 4.80 -3.38
CA VAL A 417 20.02 3.79 -2.53
C VAL A 417 19.03 4.41 -1.52
N ALA A 418 19.35 5.58 -0.98
CA ALA A 418 18.46 6.29 -0.07
C ALA A 418 17.10 6.70 -0.69
N MET A 419 16.99 6.71 -2.02
CA MET A 419 15.73 6.99 -2.71
C MET A 419 14.83 5.76 -2.88
N PHE A 420 15.30 4.53 -2.67
CA PHE A 420 14.51 3.33 -2.93
C PHE A 420 13.20 3.26 -2.14
N PRO A 421 13.18 3.52 -0.81
CA PRO A 421 11.92 3.56 -0.08
C PRO A 421 11.01 4.72 -0.52
N VAL A 422 11.59 5.81 -1.05
CA VAL A 422 10.83 6.95 -1.59
C VAL A 422 10.14 6.55 -2.91
N LEU A 423 10.86 5.87 -3.81
CA LEU A 423 10.29 5.33 -5.05
C LEU A 423 9.16 4.34 -4.75
N PHE A 424 9.37 3.47 -3.77
CA PHE A 424 8.34 2.57 -3.30
C PHE A 424 7.11 3.34 -2.79
N ALA A 425 7.30 4.41 -2.02
CA ALA A 425 6.20 5.23 -1.51
C ALA A 425 5.40 5.91 -2.62
N ILE A 426 6.06 6.38 -3.70
CA ILE A 426 5.39 6.93 -4.89
C ILE A 426 4.45 5.87 -5.48
N GLY A 427 4.98 4.68 -5.77
CA GLY A 427 4.18 3.59 -6.33
C GLY A 427 3.04 3.16 -5.41
N ARG A 428 3.26 3.08 -4.08
CA ARG A 428 2.28 2.62 -3.09
C ARG A 428 1.20 3.63 -2.74
N MET A 429 1.36 4.91 -3.06
CA MET A 429 0.40 5.94 -2.67
C MET A 429 -1.04 5.65 -3.13
N PRO A 430 -1.33 5.21 -4.37
CA PRO A 430 -2.70 4.87 -4.77
C PRO A 430 -3.31 3.75 -3.93
N GLY A 431 -2.53 2.71 -3.60
CA GLY A 431 -2.99 1.62 -2.74
C GLY A 431 -3.35 2.09 -1.33
N TRP A 432 -2.48 2.88 -0.70
CA TRP A 432 -2.78 3.49 0.59
C TRP A 432 -4.07 4.29 0.57
N LEU A 433 -4.27 5.11 -0.47
CA LEU A 433 -5.45 5.96 -0.62
C LEU A 433 -6.72 5.14 -0.90
N ALA A 434 -6.62 4.06 -1.69
CA ALA A 434 -7.73 3.14 -1.90
C ALA A 434 -8.13 2.45 -0.58
N GLN A 435 -7.15 2.00 0.21
CA GLN A 435 -7.36 1.43 1.54
C GLN A 435 -8.00 2.43 2.51
N TRP A 436 -7.57 3.70 2.46
CA TRP A 436 -8.14 4.77 3.25
C TRP A 436 -9.59 5.07 2.85
N GLN A 437 -9.88 5.19 1.55
CA GLN A 437 -11.24 5.44 1.05
C GLN A 437 -12.19 4.28 1.39
N GLU A 438 -11.75 3.04 1.17
CA GLU A 438 -12.57 1.87 1.48
C GLU A 438 -12.88 1.81 2.98
N GLY A 439 -11.88 2.01 3.85
CA GLY A 439 -12.09 2.04 5.30
C GLY A 439 -13.01 3.18 5.76
N SER A 440 -13.01 4.34 5.09
CA SER A 440 -13.84 5.49 5.47
C SER A 440 -15.35 5.28 5.27
N VAL A 441 -15.73 4.33 4.41
CA VAL A 441 -17.13 4.00 4.10
C VAL A 441 -17.56 2.63 4.63
N ASP A 442 -16.65 1.86 5.23
CA ASP A 442 -16.93 0.56 5.81
C ASP A 442 -17.76 0.71 7.10
N PRO A 443 -19.01 0.19 7.16
CA PRO A 443 -19.85 0.29 8.35
C PRO A 443 -19.33 -0.51 9.54
N GLU A 444 -18.47 -1.50 9.33
CA GLU A 444 -17.82 -2.26 10.39
C GLU A 444 -16.57 -1.55 10.95
N GLN A 445 -16.04 -0.53 10.25
CA GLN A 445 -14.89 0.24 10.68
C GLN A 445 -15.17 0.99 11.99
N LYS A 446 -14.30 0.77 12.96
CA LYS A 446 -14.27 1.49 14.23
C LYS A 446 -12.85 1.92 14.53
N ILE A 447 -12.70 2.83 15.49
CA ILE A 447 -11.38 3.24 15.95
C ILE A 447 -10.55 1.99 16.34
N SER A 448 -9.38 1.85 15.74
CA SER A 448 -8.46 0.75 16.01
C SER A 448 -7.91 0.85 17.42
N ARG A 449 -8.38 -0.05 18.28
CA ARG A 449 -7.96 -0.14 19.68
C ARG A 449 -7.75 -1.61 20.06
N PRO A 450 -6.61 -2.20 19.73
CA PRO A 450 -6.30 -3.58 20.12
C PRO A 450 -6.30 -3.71 21.65
N ARG A 451 -6.61 -4.93 22.12
CA ARG A 451 -6.49 -5.29 23.54
C ARG A 451 -5.04 -5.70 23.81
N GLN A 452 -4.65 -5.65 25.08
CA GLN A 452 -3.38 -6.18 25.55
C GLN A 452 -3.61 -7.19 26.69
N ILE A 453 -2.73 -8.16 26.80
CA ILE A 453 -2.61 -9.01 27.97
C ILE A 453 -1.64 -8.29 28.92
N TYR A 454 -2.14 -7.88 30.08
CA TYR A 454 -1.30 -7.24 31.08
C TYR A 454 -0.49 -8.30 31.82
N VAL A 455 0.82 -8.13 31.83
CA VAL A 455 1.79 -9.03 32.48
C VAL A 455 2.65 -8.32 33.54
N GLY A 456 2.26 -7.09 33.90
CA GLY A 456 2.94 -6.31 34.93
C GLY A 456 2.51 -6.66 36.35
N GLU A 457 2.95 -5.85 37.30
CA GLU A 457 2.62 -5.99 38.72
C GLU A 457 1.12 -5.84 38.99
N GLY A 458 0.62 -6.49 40.03
CA GLY A 458 -0.71 -6.30 40.53
C GLY A 458 -0.93 -4.89 41.10
N LEU A 459 -2.02 -4.69 41.81
CA LEU A 459 -2.33 -3.39 42.45
C LEU A 459 -1.19 -3.00 43.42
N ARG A 460 -0.63 -1.81 43.20
CA ARG A 460 0.41 -1.22 44.04
C ARG A 460 -0.09 0.12 44.55
N HIS A 461 0.13 0.39 45.81
CA HIS A 461 -0.17 1.70 46.42
C HIS A 461 1.12 2.51 46.50
N LEU A 462 1.00 3.82 46.22
CA LEU A 462 2.09 4.73 46.58
C LEU A 462 2.23 4.72 48.08
N ASN A 463 3.45 4.51 48.59
CA ASN A 463 3.74 4.67 50.01
C ASN A 463 3.55 6.16 50.35
N GLY A 464 2.33 6.53 50.71
CA GLY A 464 2.04 7.82 51.32
C GLY A 464 2.45 7.76 52.78
N GLU A 465 3.14 8.81 53.26
CA GLU A 465 3.21 9.08 54.69
C GLU A 465 1.77 9.14 55.23
N GLY A 466 1.34 8.15 56.01
CA GLY A 466 0.04 8.12 56.64
C GLY A 466 -0.84 6.90 56.29
N ALA A 467 -0.45 5.71 56.71
CA ALA A 467 -1.36 4.64 57.07
C ALA A 467 -1.09 4.22 58.51
#